data_c01ecbdb7272e656f566921ac07b5a7a
#
_entry.id   c01ecbdb7272e656f566921ac07b5a7a
#
_cell.length_a   1.000
_cell.length_b   1.000
_cell.length_c   1.000
_cell.angle_alpha   90.00
_cell.angle_beta   90.00
_cell.angle_gamma   90.00
#
_symmetry.space_group_name_H-M   'P 1'
#
loop_
_entity.id
_entity.type
_entity.pdbx_description
1 polymer ?
#
loop_
_entity_poly.entity_id
_entity_poly.type
_entity_poly.pdbx_seq_one_letter_code
_entity_poly.pdbx_strand_id
1 'polypeptide(L)'
;MSEASRRPAHDAGPDAPAQASSIATRPPIPRLPIGRLAFLLLAGIALLAGLDASLVRLGALAPVTSTSLGTVHGLLMIYGFLGTAICLERAVALQSDGRRAWAYAAPLLTGAGAVSAVVISLNEGARVALANLPIPRFLAAHLSGFAPERMMPGFLITLGMTLLTAIYCYVWARRQATHAVLIQLMGALIGAGGILLWWRGLETPRAVPWWLAFLIVTIVGERVELARLAFASGSTERRITAESAALMVGLTVALYSPAVGYPLIGLSLGVLMVDTAWHDVARGTVRMSGLPRLAAVCMLSGYAWALVPALMWVVAPPAFDGYGYDASVHAITIGFVVSMLLAHAPVIIPAVARREVPYHVAMWVPFAFLQVSLLLRLLAGAREAAFPWRLGGTLGVVGMLLFVATTLTVTIRRARAASREAR
;
A
#
# COMPACT_ATOMS: atom_id res chain seq x y z
N MET A 1 73.80 34.50 -25.09
CA MET A 1 73.94 35.42 -23.94
C MET A 1 73.00 34.78 -22.91
N SER A 2 73.61 33.91 -22.04
CA SER A 2 74.14 34.20 -20.73
C SER A 2 73.03 34.85 -19.86
N GLU A 3 72.48 34.26 -18.83
CA GLU A 3 73.19 33.89 -17.59
C GLU A 3 72.39 32.92 -16.77
N ALA A 4 73.08 31.96 -16.23
CA ALA A 4 72.82 31.12 -15.13
C ALA A 4 72.68 31.90 -13.80
N SER A 5 71.95 31.49 -12.82
CA SER A 5 72.50 31.32 -11.48
C SER A 5 71.44 31.02 -10.38
N ARG A 6 71.68 29.94 -9.69
CA ARG A 6 71.59 29.70 -8.22
C ARG A 6 70.27 29.32 -7.60
N ARG A 7 70.23 28.02 -7.27
CA ARG A 7 69.53 27.55 -6.05
C ARG A 7 70.23 28.07 -4.78
N PRO A 8 69.51 28.17 -3.70
CA PRO A 8 69.97 27.60 -2.48
C PRO A 8 69.03 26.50 -1.93
N ALA A 9 69.66 25.43 -1.42
CA ALA A 9 69.08 24.46 -0.50
C ALA A 9 69.06 25.10 0.89
N HIS A 10 68.05 24.72 1.68
CA HIS A 10 67.91 24.65 3.14
C HIS A 10 66.43 24.75 3.45
N ASP A 11 65.78 24.00 4.35
CA ASP A 11 66.18 23.26 5.52
C ASP A 11 65.13 22.24 5.80
N ALA A 12 65.57 21.08 6.30
CA ALA A 12 64.69 20.10 6.91
C ALA A 12 64.27 20.61 8.31
N GLY A 13 63.01 21.00 8.45
CA GLY A 13 62.37 21.22 9.74
C GLY A 13 61.73 19.91 10.27
N PRO A 14 61.90 19.59 11.55
CA PRO A 14 61.36 18.37 12.13
C PRO A 14 59.88 18.56 12.56
N ASP A 15 59.18 17.43 12.72
CA ASP A 15 57.94 17.26 13.43
C ASP A 15 56.64 17.64 12.69
N ALA A 16 56.22 16.72 11.79
CA ALA A 16 54.78 16.55 11.54
C ALA A 16 54.14 15.86 12.79
N PRO A 17 53.14 16.49 13.44
CA PRO A 17 52.46 15.81 14.53
C PRO A 17 51.76 14.59 13.98
N ALA A 18 51.93 13.47 14.66
CA ALA A 18 51.24 12.21 14.42
C ALA A 18 49.73 12.49 14.29
N GLN A 19 49.16 12.16 13.12
CA GLN A 19 47.73 12.13 12.95
C GLN A 19 47.15 11.17 13.97
N ALA A 20 46.58 11.71 15.03
CA ALA A 20 45.77 10.96 15.96
C ALA A 20 44.66 10.26 15.14
N SER A 21 44.72 8.95 15.09
CA SER A 21 43.66 8.11 14.53
C SER A 21 42.35 8.51 15.20
N SER A 22 41.52 9.26 14.48
CA SER A 22 40.16 9.52 14.93
C SER A 22 39.49 8.15 15.06
N ILE A 23 39.28 7.72 16.28
CA ILE A 23 38.43 6.57 16.63
C ILE A 23 37.08 6.96 16.04
N ALA A 24 36.72 6.41 14.89
CA ALA A 24 35.42 6.56 14.27
C ALA A 24 34.40 6.05 15.28
N THR A 25 33.79 6.98 16.01
CA THR A 25 32.67 6.67 16.90
C THR A 25 31.56 6.06 16.06
N ARG A 26 31.33 4.75 16.22
CA ARG A 26 30.24 4.03 15.55
C ARG A 26 28.94 4.78 15.79
N PRO A 27 28.10 4.99 14.76
CA PRO A 27 26.82 5.67 14.95
C PRO A 27 25.98 4.89 15.95
N PRO A 28 25.32 5.57 16.89
CA PRO A 28 24.50 4.93 17.92
C PRO A 28 23.40 4.10 17.27
N ILE A 29 23.16 2.90 17.78
CA ILE A 29 22.07 2.01 17.31
C ILE A 29 20.75 2.82 17.37
N PRO A 30 20.03 3.01 16.25
CA PRO A 30 18.84 3.83 16.25
C PRO A 30 17.80 3.23 17.19
N ARG A 31 17.33 4.04 18.14
CA ARG A 31 16.26 3.66 19.07
C ARG A 31 14.98 3.33 18.30
N LEU A 32 14.30 2.25 18.73
CA LEU A 32 12.99 1.88 18.15
C LEU A 32 12.00 3.04 18.32
N PRO A 33 11.35 3.48 17.27
CA PRO A 33 10.34 4.55 17.34
C PRO A 33 9.02 3.99 17.86
N ILE A 34 8.90 3.83 19.19
CA ILE A 34 7.75 3.16 19.86
C ILE A 34 6.41 3.71 19.35
N GLY A 35 6.28 5.03 19.18
CA GLY A 35 5.05 5.62 18.66
C GLY A 35 4.68 5.14 17.25
N ARG A 36 5.66 4.88 16.37
CA ARG A 36 5.40 4.37 15.01
C ARG A 36 5.03 2.89 15.03
N LEU A 37 5.56 2.12 16.00
CA LEU A 37 5.21 0.71 16.16
C LEU A 37 3.75 0.51 16.54
N ALA A 38 3.14 1.44 17.29
CA ALA A 38 1.71 1.39 17.62
C ALA A 38 0.84 1.45 16.35
N PHE A 39 1.18 2.29 15.38
CA PHE A 39 0.46 2.35 14.10
C PHE A 39 0.65 1.09 13.26
N LEU A 40 1.87 0.53 13.25
CA LEU A 40 2.13 -0.76 12.60
C LEU A 40 1.35 -1.91 13.26
N LEU A 41 1.15 -1.84 14.57
CA LEU A 41 0.30 -2.80 15.28
C LEU A 41 -1.16 -2.69 14.85
N LEU A 42 -1.71 -1.48 14.70
CA LEU A 42 -3.07 -1.29 14.18
C LEU A 42 -3.22 -1.88 12.76
N ALA A 43 -2.26 -1.61 11.87
CA ALA A 43 -2.23 -2.20 10.54
C ALA A 43 -2.10 -3.74 10.59
N GLY A 44 -1.29 -4.27 11.51
CA GLY A 44 -1.12 -5.71 11.74
C GLY A 44 -2.39 -6.40 12.24
N ILE A 45 -3.11 -5.77 13.16
CA ILE A 45 -4.43 -6.27 13.63
C ILE A 45 -5.42 -6.32 12.45
N ALA A 46 -5.49 -5.27 11.64
CA ALA A 46 -6.35 -5.24 10.47
C ALA A 46 -5.98 -6.30 9.44
N LEU A 47 -4.67 -6.54 9.21
CA LEU A 47 -4.18 -7.61 8.34
C LEU A 47 -4.63 -8.98 8.85
N LEU A 48 -4.34 -9.31 10.12
CA LEU A 48 -4.67 -10.63 10.67
C LEU A 48 -6.19 -10.88 10.71
N ALA A 49 -6.97 -9.89 11.14
CA ALA A 49 -8.44 -9.97 11.12
C ALA A 49 -8.98 -10.06 9.68
N GLY A 50 -8.36 -9.36 8.73
CA GLY A 50 -8.71 -9.44 7.31
C GLY A 50 -8.39 -10.81 6.70
N LEU A 51 -7.27 -11.43 7.06
CA LEU A 51 -6.92 -12.79 6.62
C LEU A 51 -7.87 -13.83 7.21
N ASP A 52 -8.22 -13.72 8.49
CA ASP A 52 -9.22 -14.57 9.14
C ASP A 52 -10.59 -14.41 8.46
N ALA A 53 -11.04 -13.18 8.23
CA ALA A 53 -12.26 -12.87 7.49
C ALA A 53 -12.28 -13.49 6.08
N SER A 54 -11.14 -13.60 5.40
CA SER A 54 -11.05 -14.25 4.10
C SER A 54 -11.25 -15.77 4.20
N LEU A 55 -10.71 -16.42 5.25
CA LEU A 55 -10.93 -17.85 5.49
C LEU A 55 -12.41 -18.15 5.77
N VAL A 56 -13.09 -17.30 6.55
CA VAL A 56 -14.55 -17.41 6.78
C VAL A 56 -15.30 -17.33 5.45
N ARG A 57 -14.99 -16.37 4.58
CA ARG A 57 -15.63 -16.22 3.25
C ARG A 57 -15.39 -17.41 2.32
N LEU A 58 -14.23 -18.06 2.43
CA LEU A 58 -13.89 -19.26 1.66
C LEU A 58 -14.54 -20.53 2.22
N GLY A 59 -15.18 -20.47 3.40
CA GLY A 59 -15.64 -21.64 4.12
C GLY A 59 -14.50 -22.57 4.53
N ALA A 60 -13.30 -22.02 4.75
CA ALA A 60 -12.12 -22.71 5.25
C ALA A 60 -12.05 -22.65 6.78
N LEU A 61 -11.12 -23.42 7.36
CA LEU A 61 -10.88 -23.37 8.80
C LEU A 61 -10.35 -21.99 9.19
N ALA A 62 -11.14 -21.24 9.93
CA ALA A 62 -10.82 -19.91 10.42
C ALA A 62 -10.71 -19.91 11.95
N PRO A 63 -9.70 -19.21 12.54
CA PRO A 63 -9.59 -19.04 13.99
C PRO A 63 -10.85 -18.40 14.61
N VAL A 64 -11.45 -17.42 13.92
CA VAL A 64 -12.68 -16.76 14.36
C VAL A 64 -13.78 -16.98 13.31
N THR A 65 -14.84 -17.68 13.68
CA THR A 65 -15.91 -18.10 12.74
C THR A 65 -17.05 -17.09 12.63
N SER A 66 -16.76 -15.79 12.72
CA SER A 66 -17.76 -14.72 12.61
C SER A 66 -18.08 -14.39 11.14
N THR A 67 -19.31 -14.67 10.71
CA THR A 67 -19.78 -14.29 9.37
C THR A 67 -19.79 -12.77 9.17
N SER A 68 -20.09 -12.00 10.23
CA SER A 68 -20.03 -10.54 10.21
C SER A 68 -18.61 -10.03 9.95
N LEU A 69 -17.57 -10.68 10.48
CA LEU A 69 -16.18 -10.35 10.17
C LEU A 69 -15.87 -10.56 8.67
N GLY A 70 -16.42 -11.63 8.08
CA GLY A 70 -16.30 -11.88 6.64
C GLY A 70 -16.80 -10.72 5.76
N THR A 71 -17.83 -10.00 6.20
CA THR A 71 -18.39 -8.87 5.42
C THR A 71 -17.48 -7.66 5.32
N VAL A 72 -16.58 -7.47 6.29
CA VAL A 72 -15.63 -6.32 6.35
C VAL A 72 -14.21 -6.68 5.87
N HIS A 73 -14.01 -7.89 5.32
CA HIS A 73 -12.71 -8.34 4.79
C HIS A 73 -12.02 -7.28 3.91
N GLY A 74 -12.70 -6.79 2.87
CA GLY A 74 -12.14 -5.80 1.95
C GLY A 74 -11.77 -4.47 2.64
N LEU A 75 -12.61 -4.01 3.57
CA LEU A 75 -12.35 -2.81 4.36
C LEU A 75 -11.07 -2.95 5.20
N LEU A 76 -10.92 -4.11 5.88
CA LEU A 76 -9.77 -4.41 6.72
C LEU A 76 -8.48 -4.50 5.90
N MET A 77 -8.52 -5.14 4.74
CA MET A 77 -7.33 -5.29 3.89
C MET A 77 -6.92 -3.99 3.23
N ILE A 78 -7.86 -3.22 2.70
CA ILE A 78 -7.56 -2.03 1.89
C ILE A 78 -7.31 -0.82 2.77
N TYR A 79 -8.24 -0.44 3.64
CA TYR A 79 -8.07 0.74 4.50
C TYR A 79 -7.37 0.44 5.81
N GLY A 80 -7.74 -0.68 6.45
CA GLY A 80 -7.18 -1.07 7.74
C GLY A 80 -5.70 -1.39 7.67
N PHE A 81 -5.30 -2.26 6.76
CA PHE A 81 -3.90 -2.66 6.61
C PHE A 81 -3.14 -1.69 5.69
N LEU A 82 -3.47 -1.65 4.41
CA LEU A 82 -2.71 -0.88 3.42
C LEU A 82 -2.88 0.62 3.60
N GLY A 83 -4.11 1.10 3.80
CA GLY A 83 -4.39 2.52 4.01
C GLY A 83 -3.71 3.08 5.24
N THR A 84 -3.72 2.33 6.38
CA THR A 84 -3.00 2.74 7.59
C THR A 84 -1.48 2.77 7.36
N ALA A 85 -0.93 1.80 6.61
CA ALA A 85 0.49 1.77 6.28
C ALA A 85 0.90 2.93 5.37
N ILE A 86 0.12 3.25 4.33
CA ILE A 86 0.34 4.40 3.44
C ILE A 86 0.26 5.71 4.22
N CYS A 87 -0.79 5.88 5.05
CA CYS A 87 -0.92 7.07 5.90
C CYS A 87 0.28 7.24 6.85
N LEU A 88 0.78 6.14 7.43
CA LEU A 88 1.94 6.17 8.32
C LEU A 88 3.21 6.55 7.57
N GLU A 89 3.46 5.97 6.41
CA GLU A 89 4.62 6.29 5.58
C GLU A 89 4.63 7.78 5.22
N ARG A 90 3.52 8.32 4.74
CA ARG A 90 3.41 9.75 4.39
C ARG A 90 3.54 10.67 5.59
N ALA A 91 2.98 10.31 6.76
CA ALA A 91 3.17 11.04 8.01
C ALA A 91 4.65 11.07 8.43
N VAL A 92 5.36 9.95 8.31
CA VAL A 92 6.80 9.85 8.59
C VAL A 92 7.60 10.73 7.63
N ALA A 93 7.32 10.68 6.33
CA ALA A 93 7.98 11.49 5.32
C ALA A 93 7.74 13.00 5.53
N LEU A 94 6.53 13.39 5.95
CA LEU A 94 6.19 14.77 6.22
C LEU A 94 6.88 15.32 7.47
N GLN A 95 7.10 14.48 8.49
CA GLN A 95 7.66 14.89 9.80
C GLN A 95 9.19 14.88 9.83
N SER A 96 9.90 14.80 8.70
CA SER A 96 11.37 14.76 8.68
C SER A 96 12.03 15.93 9.45
N ASP A 97 11.31 17.05 9.62
CA ASP A 97 11.73 18.29 10.32
C ASP A 97 11.12 18.46 11.74
N GLY A 98 10.42 17.43 12.28
CA GLY A 98 9.97 17.38 13.68
C GLY A 98 8.74 18.25 14.03
N ARG A 99 8.20 19.05 13.09
CA ARG A 99 7.17 20.07 13.38
C ARG A 99 5.74 19.72 13.00
N ARG A 100 5.47 18.50 12.43
CA ARG A 100 4.15 18.21 11.82
C ARG A 100 3.52 16.94 12.37
N ALA A 101 3.43 16.86 13.71
CA ALA A 101 2.83 15.71 14.40
C ALA A 101 1.35 15.45 14.01
N TRP A 102 0.62 16.47 13.52
CA TRP A 102 -0.76 16.34 13.07
C TRP A 102 -0.95 15.26 12.00
N ALA A 103 0.07 15.03 11.15
CA ALA A 103 0.00 14.02 10.09
C ALA A 103 -0.21 12.60 10.63
N TYR A 104 0.23 12.31 11.88
CA TYR A 104 -0.01 11.00 12.50
C TYR A 104 -1.48 10.74 12.87
N ALA A 105 -2.33 11.76 12.84
CA ALA A 105 -3.76 11.54 12.98
C ALA A 105 -4.35 10.71 11.83
N ALA A 106 -3.78 10.78 10.61
CA ALA A 106 -4.24 9.99 9.47
C ALA A 106 -4.12 8.46 9.74
N PRO A 107 -2.94 7.89 10.03
CA PRO A 107 -2.83 6.46 10.34
C PRO A 107 -3.53 6.06 11.64
N LEU A 108 -3.66 6.96 12.62
CA LEU A 108 -4.43 6.70 13.83
C LEU A 108 -5.90 6.46 13.50
N LEU A 109 -6.50 7.35 12.74
CA LEU A 109 -7.93 7.29 12.42
C LEU A 109 -8.27 6.15 11.47
N THR A 110 -7.44 5.89 10.45
CA THR A 110 -7.65 4.73 9.56
C THR A 110 -7.52 3.41 10.32
N GLY A 111 -6.49 3.27 11.17
CA GLY A 111 -6.29 2.08 11.99
C GLY A 111 -7.37 1.90 13.07
N ALA A 112 -7.76 2.97 13.76
CA ALA A 112 -8.84 2.92 14.75
C ALA A 112 -10.19 2.58 14.09
N GLY A 113 -10.45 3.10 12.89
CA GLY A 113 -11.63 2.75 12.11
C GLY A 113 -11.67 1.26 11.76
N ALA A 114 -10.54 0.69 11.36
CA ALA A 114 -10.44 -0.75 11.10
C ALA A 114 -10.65 -1.59 12.38
N VAL A 115 -10.04 -1.21 13.48
CA VAL A 115 -10.24 -1.88 14.79
C VAL A 115 -11.69 -1.78 15.23
N SER A 116 -12.35 -0.63 15.05
CA SER A 116 -13.79 -0.50 15.35
C SER A 116 -14.64 -1.43 14.51
N ALA A 117 -14.31 -1.62 13.22
CA ALA A 117 -14.99 -2.59 12.36
C ALA A 117 -14.84 -4.03 12.89
N VAL A 118 -13.66 -4.42 13.36
CA VAL A 118 -13.42 -5.72 13.99
C VAL A 118 -14.26 -5.88 15.26
N VAL A 119 -14.21 -4.90 16.15
CA VAL A 119 -14.95 -4.94 17.44
C VAL A 119 -16.46 -5.05 17.19
N ILE A 120 -17.00 -4.25 16.29
CA ILE A 120 -18.43 -4.28 15.93
C ILE A 120 -18.82 -5.62 15.30
N SER A 121 -17.94 -6.20 14.46
CA SER A 121 -18.20 -7.50 13.82
C SER A 121 -18.15 -8.68 14.79
N LEU A 122 -17.41 -8.57 15.89
CA LEU A 122 -17.26 -9.64 16.90
C LEU A 122 -18.16 -9.49 18.09
N ASN A 123 -18.76 -8.33 18.34
CA ASN A 123 -19.51 -8.03 19.55
C ASN A 123 -20.92 -7.53 19.22
N GLU A 124 -21.93 -8.40 19.43
CA GLU A 124 -23.34 -8.06 19.25
C GLU A 124 -23.77 -6.92 20.19
N GLY A 125 -23.27 -6.88 21.42
CA GLY A 125 -23.55 -5.81 22.37
C GLY A 125 -23.04 -4.45 21.88
N ALA A 126 -21.88 -4.40 21.22
CA ALA A 126 -21.36 -3.18 20.61
C ALA A 126 -22.24 -2.70 19.42
N ARG A 127 -22.77 -3.62 18.64
CA ARG A 127 -23.73 -3.31 17.54
C ARG A 127 -25.02 -2.71 18.10
N VAL A 128 -25.60 -3.34 19.13
CA VAL A 128 -26.81 -2.86 19.77
C VAL A 128 -26.57 -1.50 20.44
N ALA A 129 -25.46 -1.30 21.14
CA ALA A 129 -25.12 -0.03 21.78
C ALA A 129 -24.99 1.11 20.73
N LEU A 130 -24.36 0.85 19.59
CA LEU A 130 -24.21 1.81 18.50
C LEU A 130 -25.57 2.16 17.86
N ALA A 131 -26.45 1.17 17.68
CA ALA A 131 -27.77 1.37 17.11
C ALA A 131 -28.67 2.24 18.04
N ASN A 132 -28.43 2.20 19.34
CA ASN A 132 -29.19 2.91 20.36
C ASN A 132 -28.49 4.20 20.86
N LEU A 133 -27.44 4.67 20.21
CA LEU A 133 -26.80 5.93 20.56
C LEU A 133 -27.81 7.08 20.45
N PRO A 134 -27.94 7.93 21.49
CA PRO A 134 -28.82 9.09 21.45
C PRO A 134 -28.25 10.14 20.49
N ILE A 135 -28.67 10.06 19.23
CA ILE A 135 -28.26 11.02 18.20
C ILE A 135 -29.18 12.25 18.29
N PRO A 136 -28.63 13.47 18.39
CA PRO A 136 -29.43 14.69 18.36
C PRO A 136 -30.31 14.73 17.11
N ARG A 137 -31.59 15.15 17.27
CA ARG A 137 -32.61 15.12 16.19
C ARG A 137 -32.17 15.81 14.89
N PHE A 138 -31.39 16.89 14.97
CA PHE A 138 -30.88 17.60 13.79
C PHE A 138 -29.83 16.75 13.02
N LEU A 139 -29.08 15.90 13.71
CA LEU A 139 -28.14 14.96 13.10
C LEU A 139 -28.84 13.69 12.63
N ALA A 140 -29.89 13.24 13.32
CA ALA A 140 -30.62 12.03 12.97
C ALA A 140 -31.21 12.08 11.57
N ALA A 141 -31.74 13.23 11.14
CA ALA A 141 -32.24 13.43 9.78
C ALA A 141 -31.14 13.27 8.71
N HIS A 142 -29.93 13.71 8.99
CA HIS A 142 -28.76 13.58 8.08
C HIS A 142 -28.10 12.21 8.14
N LEU A 143 -28.32 11.48 9.23
CA LEU A 143 -27.73 10.16 9.48
C LEU A 143 -28.72 9.00 9.24
N SER A 144 -29.96 9.29 8.88
CA SER A 144 -31.02 8.30 8.66
C SER A 144 -30.73 7.26 7.56
N GLY A 145 -29.77 7.52 6.67
CA GLY A 145 -29.33 6.59 5.63
C GLY A 145 -28.08 5.76 5.95
N PHE A 146 -27.56 5.87 7.19
CA PHE A 146 -26.33 5.14 7.57
C PHE A 146 -26.67 3.85 8.32
N ALA A 147 -26.08 2.75 7.90
CA ALA A 147 -26.12 1.50 8.66
C ALA A 147 -25.30 1.66 9.95
N PRO A 148 -25.86 1.31 11.15
CA PRO A 148 -25.18 1.50 12.43
C PRO A 148 -23.78 0.89 12.47
N GLU A 149 -23.59 -0.28 11.89
CA GLU A 149 -22.31 -0.99 11.83
C GLU A 149 -21.25 -0.28 10.98
N ARG A 150 -21.66 0.61 10.06
CA ARG A 150 -20.76 1.40 9.21
C ARG A 150 -20.43 2.77 9.81
N MET A 151 -21.20 3.23 10.82
CA MET A 151 -21.07 4.60 11.34
C MET A 151 -19.67 4.92 11.85
N MET A 152 -19.19 4.18 12.83
CA MET A 152 -17.88 4.42 13.42
C MET A 152 -16.72 4.13 12.46
N PRO A 153 -16.65 2.95 11.81
CA PRO A 153 -15.58 2.66 10.85
C PRO A 153 -15.56 3.65 9.69
N GLY A 154 -16.72 3.92 9.09
CA GLY A 154 -16.86 4.84 7.96
C GLY A 154 -16.44 6.26 8.30
N PHE A 155 -16.87 6.79 9.46
CA PHE A 155 -16.48 8.12 9.94
C PHE A 155 -14.97 8.24 10.13
N LEU A 156 -14.39 7.32 10.93
CA LEU A 156 -12.96 7.38 11.28
C LEU A 156 -12.07 7.21 10.05
N ILE A 157 -12.38 6.25 9.17
CA ILE A 157 -11.58 6.03 7.97
C ILE A 157 -11.74 7.21 7.00
N THR A 158 -12.94 7.75 6.81
CA THR A 158 -13.15 8.93 5.96
C THR A 158 -12.33 10.11 6.46
N LEU A 159 -12.33 10.37 7.76
CA LEU A 159 -11.52 11.45 8.35
C LEU A 159 -10.02 11.20 8.17
N GLY A 160 -9.57 9.95 8.37
CA GLY A 160 -8.17 9.56 8.14
C GLY A 160 -7.73 9.76 6.69
N MET A 161 -8.57 9.38 5.70
CA MET A 161 -8.31 9.56 4.27
C MET A 161 -8.37 11.04 3.87
N THR A 162 -9.24 11.83 4.47
CA THR A 162 -9.26 13.29 4.29
C THR A 162 -7.98 13.95 4.80
N LEU A 163 -7.45 13.48 5.93
CA LEU A 163 -6.15 13.95 6.42
C LEU A 163 -4.99 13.50 5.51
N LEU A 164 -5.03 12.31 4.92
CA LEU A 164 -4.07 11.90 3.90
C LEU A 164 -4.11 12.84 2.69
N THR A 165 -5.32 13.20 2.23
CA THR A 165 -5.51 14.21 1.18
C THR A 165 -4.90 15.55 1.59
N ALA A 166 -5.13 16.00 2.82
CA ALA A 166 -4.54 17.25 3.35
C ALA A 166 -3.00 17.19 3.43
N ILE A 167 -2.41 16.02 3.73
CA ILE A 167 -0.96 15.81 3.69
C ILE A 167 -0.44 16.07 2.27
N TYR A 168 -1.05 15.48 1.24
CA TYR A 168 -0.62 15.69 -0.15
C TYR A 168 -0.86 17.12 -0.63
N CYS A 169 -1.99 17.77 -0.26
CA CYS A 169 -2.21 19.19 -0.53
C CYS A 169 -1.12 20.05 0.11
N TYR A 170 -0.73 19.76 1.35
CA TYR A 170 0.34 20.47 2.03
C TYR A 170 1.70 20.29 1.31
N VAL A 171 2.03 19.04 0.92
CA VAL A 171 3.26 18.73 0.18
C VAL A 171 3.28 19.50 -1.15
N TRP A 172 2.18 19.45 -1.89
CA TRP A 172 2.03 20.18 -3.15
C TRP A 172 2.26 21.67 -2.97
N ALA A 173 1.60 22.31 -2.00
CA ALA A 173 1.63 23.77 -1.82
C ALA A 173 2.95 24.27 -1.21
N ARG A 174 3.64 23.45 -0.39
CA ARG A 174 4.75 23.94 0.46
C ARG A 174 6.09 23.29 0.20
N ARG A 175 6.16 22.17 -0.50
CA ARG A 175 7.41 21.43 -0.72
C ARG A 175 7.69 21.17 -2.18
N GLN A 176 6.78 20.55 -2.89
CA GLN A 176 7.07 20.01 -4.21
C GLN A 176 5.79 19.85 -5.06
N ALA A 177 5.55 20.81 -5.95
CA ALA A 177 4.48 20.72 -6.95
C ALA A 177 4.93 19.86 -8.15
N THR A 178 4.81 18.53 -8.03
CA THR A 178 5.19 17.58 -9.08
C THR A 178 4.02 16.70 -9.50
N HIS A 179 4.06 16.19 -10.72
CA HIS A 179 3.06 15.24 -11.22
C HIS A 179 2.91 14.01 -10.30
N ALA A 180 4.01 13.49 -9.73
CA ALA A 180 3.96 12.39 -8.78
C ALA A 180 3.08 12.71 -7.56
N VAL A 181 3.26 13.88 -6.94
CA VAL A 181 2.44 14.32 -5.79
C VAL A 181 1.00 14.55 -6.20
N LEU A 182 0.75 15.06 -7.41
CA LEU A 182 -0.61 15.24 -7.92
C LEU A 182 -1.33 13.88 -8.12
N ILE A 183 -0.65 12.89 -8.68
CA ILE A 183 -1.19 11.54 -8.84
C ILE A 183 -1.52 10.92 -7.47
N GLN A 184 -0.61 11.03 -6.48
CA GLN A 184 -0.85 10.55 -5.12
C GLN A 184 -2.01 11.29 -4.44
N LEU A 185 -2.16 12.59 -4.67
CA LEU A 185 -3.29 13.39 -4.20
C LEU A 185 -4.62 12.86 -4.81
N MET A 186 -4.62 12.58 -6.11
CA MET A 186 -5.80 11.97 -6.78
C MET A 186 -6.12 10.61 -6.16
N GLY A 187 -5.11 9.76 -5.89
CA GLY A 187 -5.29 8.49 -5.18
C GLY A 187 -5.96 8.68 -3.82
N ALA A 188 -5.48 9.63 -3.00
CA ALA A 188 -6.06 9.93 -1.69
C ALA A 188 -7.51 10.44 -1.78
N LEU A 189 -7.83 11.29 -2.77
CA LEU A 189 -9.19 11.77 -3.04
C LEU A 189 -10.12 10.62 -3.44
N ILE A 190 -9.66 9.73 -4.32
CA ILE A 190 -10.41 8.52 -4.70
C ILE A 190 -10.68 7.66 -3.47
N GLY A 191 -9.68 7.46 -2.61
CA GLY A 191 -9.82 6.70 -1.37
C GLY A 191 -10.82 7.33 -0.40
N ALA A 192 -10.76 8.64 -0.20
CA ALA A 192 -11.71 9.38 0.64
C ALA A 192 -13.13 9.30 0.06
N GLY A 193 -13.28 9.45 -1.26
CA GLY A 193 -14.56 9.31 -1.96
C GLY A 193 -15.15 7.90 -1.83
N GLY A 194 -14.32 6.87 -2.04
CA GLY A 194 -14.75 5.47 -1.98
C GLY A 194 -15.25 5.04 -0.60
N ILE A 195 -14.55 5.44 0.48
CA ILE A 195 -15.01 5.14 1.84
C ILE A 195 -16.24 5.97 2.22
N LEU A 196 -16.32 7.22 1.79
CA LEU A 196 -17.49 8.07 2.01
C LEU A 196 -18.73 7.49 1.33
N LEU A 197 -18.63 7.04 0.07
CA LEU A 197 -19.71 6.39 -0.66
C LEU A 197 -20.19 5.12 0.07
N TRP A 198 -19.27 4.27 0.53
CA TRP A 198 -19.60 3.07 1.30
C TRP A 198 -20.26 3.43 2.63
N TRP A 199 -19.73 4.41 3.33
CA TRP A 199 -20.31 4.91 4.58
C TRP A 199 -21.73 5.42 4.35
N ARG A 200 -21.99 6.12 3.24
CA ARG A 200 -23.31 6.61 2.82
C ARG A 200 -24.27 5.53 2.33
N GLY A 201 -23.89 4.27 2.38
CA GLY A 201 -24.77 3.14 2.06
C GLY A 201 -24.53 2.49 0.72
N LEU A 202 -23.55 2.94 -0.09
CA LEU A 202 -23.20 2.23 -1.32
C LEU A 202 -22.78 0.79 -0.98
N GLU A 203 -23.30 -0.17 -1.73
CA GLU A 203 -22.95 -1.59 -1.57
C GLU A 203 -21.45 -1.81 -1.77
N THR A 204 -20.86 -2.70 -0.94
CA THR A 204 -19.41 -2.98 -0.99
C THR A 204 -18.92 -3.33 -2.39
N PRO A 205 -19.56 -4.20 -3.19
CA PRO A 205 -19.07 -4.51 -4.54
C PRO A 205 -18.99 -3.30 -5.46
N ARG A 206 -19.87 -2.32 -5.31
CA ARG A 206 -19.87 -1.08 -6.08
C ARG A 206 -18.88 -0.04 -5.56
N ALA A 207 -18.52 -0.09 -4.27
CA ALA A 207 -17.52 0.77 -3.66
C ALA A 207 -16.09 0.27 -3.93
N VAL A 208 -15.88 -1.04 -4.07
CA VAL A 208 -14.56 -1.68 -4.22
C VAL A 208 -13.74 -1.13 -5.39
N PRO A 209 -14.26 -0.83 -6.59
CA PRO A 209 -13.44 -0.21 -7.64
C PRO A 209 -12.78 1.10 -7.22
N TRP A 210 -13.45 1.93 -6.40
CA TRP A 210 -12.87 3.14 -5.80
C TRP A 210 -11.72 2.80 -4.84
N TRP A 211 -11.92 1.77 -4.00
CA TRP A 211 -10.91 1.32 -3.04
C TRP A 211 -9.66 0.77 -3.75
N LEU A 212 -9.87 0.02 -4.84
CA LEU A 212 -8.79 -0.52 -5.66
C LEU A 212 -8.05 0.61 -6.40
N ALA A 213 -8.78 1.56 -6.99
CA ALA A 213 -8.20 2.69 -7.69
C ALA A 213 -7.41 3.61 -6.74
N PHE A 214 -7.83 3.78 -5.49
CA PHE A 214 -7.03 4.45 -4.46
C PHE A 214 -5.64 3.83 -4.36
N LEU A 215 -5.55 2.52 -4.21
CA LEU A 215 -4.26 1.82 -4.09
C LEU A 215 -3.46 1.92 -5.38
N ILE A 216 -4.10 1.69 -6.53
CA ILE A 216 -3.44 1.73 -7.85
C ILE A 216 -2.83 3.10 -8.10
N VAL A 217 -3.62 4.16 -8.00
CA VAL A 217 -3.19 5.54 -8.32
C VAL A 217 -2.13 6.02 -7.32
N THR A 218 -2.27 5.68 -6.03
CA THR A 218 -1.25 6.01 -5.03
C THR A 218 0.07 5.31 -5.34
N ILE A 219 0.06 4.00 -5.62
CA ILE A 219 1.27 3.22 -5.97
C ILE A 219 1.90 3.75 -7.25
N VAL A 220 1.11 4.05 -8.29
CA VAL A 220 1.63 4.65 -9.54
C VAL A 220 2.31 5.98 -9.25
N GLY A 221 1.71 6.85 -8.42
CA GLY A 221 2.32 8.11 -8.01
C GLY A 221 3.66 7.91 -7.28
N GLU A 222 3.75 6.91 -6.40
CA GLU A 222 5.01 6.54 -5.74
C GLU A 222 6.06 6.01 -6.75
N ARG A 223 5.64 5.25 -7.75
CA ARG A 223 6.54 4.78 -8.82
C ARG A 223 7.09 5.94 -9.62
N VAL A 224 6.25 6.90 -10.00
CA VAL A 224 6.68 8.12 -10.70
C VAL A 224 7.65 8.94 -9.82
N GLU A 225 7.40 9.03 -8.51
CA GLU A 225 8.28 9.73 -7.56
C GLU A 225 9.66 9.06 -7.45
N LEU A 226 9.69 7.74 -7.24
CA LEU A 226 10.93 6.98 -7.02
C LEU A 226 11.75 6.80 -8.30
N ALA A 227 11.12 6.74 -9.45
CA ALA A 227 11.76 6.53 -10.73
C ALA A 227 11.93 7.84 -11.55
N ARG A 228 11.98 9.01 -10.89
CA ARG A 228 12.06 10.34 -11.55
C ARG A 228 13.12 10.45 -12.63
N LEU A 229 14.26 9.78 -12.47
CA LEU A 229 15.32 9.78 -13.49
C LEU A 229 14.92 8.98 -14.76
N ALA A 230 14.10 7.96 -14.62
CA ALA A 230 13.60 7.17 -15.75
C ALA A 230 12.36 7.81 -16.40
N PHE A 231 11.53 8.52 -15.62
CA PHE A 231 10.40 9.33 -16.09
C PHE A 231 10.82 10.77 -16.49
N ALA A 232 12.09 10.99 -16.79
CA ALA A 232 12.70 12.32 -16.97
C ALA A 232 12.10 13.19 -18.11
N SER A 233 11.20 12.65 -18.94
CA SER A 233 10.43 13.47 -19.88
C SER A 233 9.15 13.97 -19.20
N GLY A 234 8.99 15.28 -18.99
CA GLY A 234 7.76 15.86 -18.43
C GLY A 234 6.49 15.56 -19.24
N SER A 235 6.60 15.01 -20.45
CA SER A 235 5.47 14.48 -21.24
C SER A 235 4.95 13.18 -20.68
N THR A 236 5.79 12.25 -20.23
CA THR A 236 5.38 10.98 -19.64
C THR A 236 4.64 11.19 -18.31
N GLU A 237 5.17 12.04 -17.42
CA GLU A 237 4.49 12.36 -16.16
C GLU A 237 3.11 12.98 -16.38
N ARG A 238 2.98 13.91 -17.36
CA ARG A 238 1.67 14.50 -17.72
C ARG A 238 0.70 13.46 -18.25
N ARG A 239 1.15 12.53 -19.08
CA ARG A 239 0.32 11.47 -19.65
C ARG A 239 -0.19 10.55 -18.55
N ILE A 240 0.66 10.04 -17.66
CA ILE A 240 0.27 9.21 -16.52
C ILE A 240 -0.71 9.96 -15.60
N THR A 241 -0.53 11.27 -15.42
CA THR A 241 -1.49 12.10 -14.67
C THR A 241 -2.85 12.15 -15.37
N ALA A 242 -2.89 12.33 -16.69
CA ALA A 242 -4.14 12.35 -17.46
C ALA A 242 -4.84 10.98 -17.45
N GLU A 243 -4.09 9.88 -17.53
CA GLU A 243 -4.60 8.51 -17.45
C GLU A 243 -5.20 8.21 -16.07
N SER A 244 -4.54 8.68 -14.99
CA SER A 244 -5.07 8.61 -13.62
C SER A 244 -6.36 9.42 -13.46
N ALA A 245 -6.44 10.60 -14.09
CA ALA A 245 -7.65 11.41 -14.13
C ALA A 245 -8.78 10.72 -14.93
N ALA A 246 -8.46 10.09 -16.06
CA ALA A 246 -9.43 9.33 -16.86
C ALA A 246 -9.99 8.14 -16.05
N LEU A 247 -9.18 7.46 -15.26
CA LEU A 247 -9.63 6.41 -14.34
C LEU A 247 -10.64 6.96 -13.31
N MET A 248 -10.37 8.12 -12.74
CA MET A 248 -11.29 8.78 -11.80
C MET A 248 -12.62 9.19 -12.48
N VAL A 249 -12.57 9.65 -13.72
CA VAL A 249 -13.77 9.92 -14.52
C VAL A 249 -14.56 8.63 -14.75
N GLY A 250 -13.91 7.53 -15.14
CA GLY A 250 -14.54 6.23 -15.31
C GLY A 250 -15.26 5.75 -14.05
N LEU A 251 -14.62 5.89 -12.87
CA LEU A 251 -15.22 5.58 -11.56
C LEU A 251 -16.48 6.42 -11.30
N THR A 252 -16.43 7.71 -11.62
CA THR A 252 -17.56 8.61 -11.42
C THR A 252 -18.73 8.23 -12.36
N VAL A 253 -18.43 7.95 -13.62
CA VAL A 253 -19.45 7.48 -14.59
C VAL A 253 -20.08 6.16 -14.16
N ALA A 254 -19.29 5.24 -13.57
CA ALA A 254 -19.76 3.94 -13.11
C ALA A 254 -20.81 4.03 -11.98
N LEU A 255 -20.87 5.14 -11.23
CA LEU A 255 -21.90 5.36 -10.21
C LEU A 255 -23.30 5.52 -10.86
N TYR A 256 -23.36 6.12 -12.04
CA TYR A 256 -24.61 6.39 -12.76
C TYR A 256 -24.92 5.32 -13.80
N SER A 257 -23.91 4.86 -14.53
CA SER A 257 -24.01 3.84 -15.56
C SER A 257 -22.84 2.85 -15.49
N PRO A 258 -23.00 1.74 -14.77
CA PRO A 258 -21.96 0.71 -14.72
C PRO A 258 -21.57 0.18 -16.11
N ALA A 259 -22.55 0.04 -17.03
CA ALA A 259 -22.30 -0.46 -18.38
C ALA A 259 -21.35 0.43 -19.20
N VAL A 260 -21.30 1.75 -18.93
CA VAL A 260 -20.37 2.68 -19.57
C VAL A 260 -19.13 2.90 -18.74
N GLY A 261 -19.28 3.03 -17.41
CA GLY A 261 -18.19 3.36 -16.52
C GLY A 261 -17.13 2.24 -16.40
N TYR A 262 -17.54 0.96 -16.33
CA TYR A 262 -16.59 -0.13 -16.21
C TYR A 262 -15.68 -0.31 -17.44
N PRO A 263 -16.16 -0.24 -18.68
CA PRO A 263 -15.29 -0.17 -19.85
C PRO A 263 -14.30 0.99 -19.82
N LEU A 264 -14.74 2.19 -19.37
CA LEU A 264 -13.85 3.34 -19.20
C LEU A 264 -12.79 3.10 -18.13
N ILE A 265 -13.17 2.51 -16.98
CA ILE A 265 -12.22 2.11 -15.94
C ILE A 265 -11.22 1.10 -16.51
N GLY A 266 -11.70 0.06 -17.21
CA GLY A 266 -10.86 -0.98 -17.79
C GLY A 266 -9.86 -0.43 -18.79
N LEU A 267 -10.31 0.41 -19.74
CA LEU A 267 -9.45 1.03 -20.73
C LEU A 267 -8.41 1.95 -20.08
N SER A 268 -8.83 2.84 -19.17
CA SER A 268 -7.93 3.75 -18.47
C SER A 268 -6.91 3.01 -17.63
N LEU A 269 -7.33 1.95 -16.91
CA LEU A 269 -6.44 1.08 -16.13
C LEU A 269 -5.44 0.37 -17.04
N GLY A 270 -5.88 -0.19 -18.16
CA GLY A 270 -5.01 -0.88 -19.09
C GLY A 270 -3.92 0.03 -19.65
N VAL A 271 -4.30 1.22 -20.12
CA VAL A 271 -3.35 2.23 -20.63
C VAL A 271 -2.37 2.66 -19.53
N LEU A 272 -2.89 3.00 -18.34
CA LEU A 272 -2.09 3.40 -17.19
C LEU A 272 -1.06 2.34 -16.80
N MET A 273 -1.44 1.05 -16.78
CA MET A 273 -0.53 -0.04 -16.42
C MET A 273 0.54 -0.28 -17.48
N VAL A 274 0.17 -0.23 -18.74
CA VAL A 274 1.14 -0.41 -19.86
C VAL A 274 2.12 0.75 -19.89
N ASP A 275 1.64 1.99 -19.81
CA ASP A 275 2.51 3.18 -19.87
C ASP A 275 3.45 3.25 -18.65
N THR A 276 2.94 3.01 -17.45
CA THR A 276 3.77 2.97 -16.24
C THR A 276 4.81 1.86 -16.32
N ALA A 277 4.42 0.63 -16.69
CA ALA A 277 5.35 -0.49 -16.84
C ALA A 277 6.42 -0.22 -17.89
N TRP A 278 6.07 0.44 -19.00
CA TRP A 278 7.00 0.75 -20.09
C TRP A 278 8.12 1.70 -19.64
N HIS A 279 7.82 2.66 -18.79
CA HIS A 279 8.77 3.67 -18.32
C HIS A 279 9.40 3.34 -16.98
N ASP A 280 8.96 2.26 -16.28
CA ASP A 280 9.50 1.87 -14.99
C ASP A 280 10.94 1.34 -15.10
N VAL A 281 11.80 1.72 -14.17
CA VAL A 281 13.17 1.21 -14.02
C VAL A 281 13.23 -0.31 -13.86
N ALA A 282 12.14 -0.96 -13.45
CA ALA A 282 12.01 -2.39 -13.29
C ALA A 282 12.40 -3.16 -14.57
N ARG A 283 12.13 -2.61 -15.76
CA ARG A 283 12.52 -3.21 -17.05
C ARG A 283 14.03 -3.40 -17.20
N GLY A 284 14.81 -2.49 -16.63
CA GLY A 284 16.28 -2.58 -16.63
C GLY A 284 16.78 -3.45 -15.48
N THR A 285 16.25 -3.24 -14.28
CA THR A 285 16.73 -3.89 -13.06
C THR A 285 16.35 -5.36 -12.95
N VAL A 286 15.41 -5.86 -13.75
CA VAL A 286 15.07 -7.30 -13.83
C VAL A 286 16.26 -8.17 -14.29
N ARG A 287 17.23 -7.60 -14.99
CA ARG A 287 18.44 -8.27 -15.44
C ARG A 287 19.57 -8.28 -14.40
N MET A 288 19.40 -7.54 -13.32
CA MET A 288 20.36 -7.48 -12.21
C MET A 288 20.26 -8.74 -11.34
N SER A 289 21.02 -8.80 -10.25
CA SER A 289 20.96 -9.86 -9.24
C SER A 289 20.46 -9.32 -7.89
N GLY A 290 20.06 -10.20 -6.99
CA GLY A 290 19.69 -9.85 -5.62
C GLY A 290 18.38 -9.09 -5.51
N LEU A 291 18.34 -8.10 -4.61
CA LEU A 291 17.14 -7.33 -4.30
C LEU A 291 16.58 -6.54 -5.51
N PRO A 292 17.39 -5.87 -6.35
CA PRO A 292 16.87 -5.17 -7.52
C PRO A 292 16.11 -6.08 -8.47
N ARG A 293 16.59 -7.31 -8.69
CA ARG A 293 15.90 -8.30 -9.53
C ARG A 293 14.58 -8.75 -8.91
N LEU A 294 14.58 -9.08 -7.62
CA LEU A 294 13.35 -9.49 -6.91
C LEU A 294 12.28 -8.39 -7.01
N ALA A 295 12.66 -7.15 -6.67
CA ALA A 295 11.76 -6.01 -6.75
C ALA A 295 11.22 -5.80 -8.17
N ALA A 296 12.08 -5.88 -9.18
CA ALA A 296 11.67 -5.72 -10.57
C ALA A 296 10.70 -6.82 -11.03
N VAL A 297 10.95 -8.08 -10.68
CA VAL A 297 10.04 -9.20 -11.02
C VAL A 297 8.69 -9.01 -10.34
N CYS A 298 8.67 -8.63 -9.06
CA CYS A 298 7.44 -8.33 -8.34
C CYS A 298 6.66 -7.19 -9.02
N MET A 299 7.31 -6.09 -9.39
CA MET A 299 6.66 -4.94 -10.05
C MET A 299 6.10 -5.31 -11.42
N LEU A 300 6.89 -5.95 -12.28
CA LEU A 300 6.45 -6.33 -13.62
C LEU A 300 5.31 -7.35 -13.58
N SER A 301 5.36 -8.32 -12.65
CA SER A 301 4.24 -9.23 -12.40
C SER A 301 2.99 -8.49 -11.95
N GLY A 302 3.14 -7.49 -11.07
CA GLY A 302 2.03 -6.65 -10.62
C GLY A 302 1.34 -5.93 -11.78
N TYR A 303 2.09 -5.27 -12.64
CA TYR A 303 1.52 -4.62 -13.84
C TYR A 303 0.78 -5.62 -14.73
N ALA A 304 1.35 -6.80 -14.97
CA ALA A 304 0.71 -7.84 -15.77
C ALA A 304 -0.62 -8.31 -15.16
N TRP A 305 -0.68 -8.51 -13.83
CA TRP A 305 -1.91 -8.88 -13.15
C TRP A 305 -3.00 -7.83 -13.23
N ALA A 306 -2.66 -6.55 -13.17
CA ALA A 306 -3.64 -5.46 -13.27
C ALA A 306 -4.28 -5.36 -14.67
N LEU A 307 -3.65 -5.92 -15.71
CA LEU A 307 -4.24 -5.99 -17.05
C LEU A 307 -5.39 -7.01 -17.13
N VAL A 308 -5.45 -8.01 -16.23
CA VAL A 308 -6.54 -8.99 -16.19
C VAL A 308 -7.89 -8.31 -15.96
N PRO A 309 -8.12 -7.58 -14.83
CA PRO A 309 -9.38 -6.87 -14.64
C PRO A 309 -9.58 -5.72 -15.65
N ALA A 310 -8.50 -5.07 -16.11
CA ALA A 310 -8.60 -4.07 -17.16
C ALA A 310 -9.28 -4.65 -18.41
N LEU A 311 -8.84 -5.82 -18.86
CA LEU A 311 -9.46 -6.51 -20.00
C LEU A 311 -10.89 -6.98 -19.67
N MET A 312 -11.08 -7.61 -18.50
CA MET A 312 -12.40 -8.10 -18.08
C MET A 312 -13.46 -6.98 -18.11
N TRP A 313 -13.14 -5.81 -17.60
CA TRP A 313 -14.07 -4.68 -17.53
C TRP A 313 -14.34 -4.01 -18.87
N VAL A 314 -13.48 -4.23 -19.89
CA VAL A 314 -13.73 -3.76 -21.26
C VAL A 314 -14.63 -4.73 -22.03
N VAL A 315 -14.40 -6.07 -21.88
CA VAL A 315 -15.03 -7.06 -22.76
C VAL A 315 -16.26 -7.74 -22.16
N ALA A 316 -16.47 -7.62 -20.85
CA ALA A 316 -17.58 -8.27 -20.16
C ALA A 316 -18.41 -7.28 -19.34
N PRO A 317 -19.71 -7.57 -19.11
CA PRO A 317 -20.52 -6.80 -18.16
C PRO A 317 -19.88 -6.79 -16.76
N PRO A 318 -20.05 -5.70 -15.98
CA PRO A 318 -19.51 -5.62 -14.63
C PRO A 318 -20.13 -6.69 -13.73
N ALA A 319 -19.27 -7.51 -13.09
CA ALA A 319 -19.68 -8.48 -12.09
C ALA A 319 -19.60 -7.85 -10.70
N PHE A 320 -20.63 -8.05 -9.87
CA PHE A 320 -20.70 -7.56 -8.49
C PHE A 320 -20.66 -8.69 -7.47
N ASP A 321 -20.64 -9.95 -7.94
CA ASP A 321 -20.58 -11.17 -7.15
C ASP A 321 -19.89 -12.29 -7.94
N GLY A 322 -19.82 -13.49 -7.35
CA GLY A 322 -19.30 -14.69 -7.98
C GLY A 322 -17.82 -14.63 -8.35
N TYR A 323 -17.42 -15.56 -9.20
CA TYR A 323 -16.02 -15.76 -9.59
C TYR A 323 -15.43 -14.63 -10.43
N GLY A 324 -16.24 -13.96 -11.25
CA GLY A 324 -15.81 -12.83 -12.05
C GLY A 324 -15.45 -11.60 -11.22
N TYR A 325 -16.29 -11.27 -10.23
CA TYR A 325 -15.99 -10.25 -9.24
C TYR A 325 -14.72 -10.60 -8.44
N ASP A 326 -14.66 -11.82 -7.93
CA ASP A 326 -13.53 -12.34 -7.16
C ASP A 326 -12.21 -12.23 -7.95
N ALA A 327 -12.22 -12.64 -9.21
CA ALA A 327 -11.04 -12.59 -10.09
C ALA A 327 -10.55 -11.15 -10.31
N SER A 328 -11.46 -10.21 -10.61
CA SER A 328 -11.10 -8.81 -10.83
C SER A 328 -10.52 -8.16 -9.58
N VAL A 329 -11.10 -8.41 -8.40
CA VAL A 329 -10.61 -7.86 -7.13
C VAL A 329 -9.26 -8.44 -6.75
N HIS A 330 -9.09 -9.77 -6.82
CA HIS A 330 -7.86 -10.40 -6.34
C HIS A 330 -6.69 -10.31 -7.34
N ALA A 331 -6.94 -10.19 -8.64
CA ALA A 331 -5.89 -9.85 -9.60
C ALA A 331 -5.27 -8.46 -9.30
N ILE A 332 -6.08 -7.49 -8.83
CA ILE A 332 -5.53 -6.20 -8.38
C ILE A 332 -4.90 -6.34 -7.00
N THR A 333 -5.61 -6.87 -6.00
CA THR A 333 -5.14 -6.84 -4.60
C THR A 333 -3.95 -7.75 -4.37
N ILE A 334 -4.02 -9.03 -4.74
CA ILE A 334 -2.91 -9.98 -4.58
C ILE A 334 -1.92 -9.81 -5.73
N GLY A 335 -2.41 -9.75 -6.97
CA GLY A 335 -1.58 -9.71 -8.16
C GLY A 335 -0.78 -8.41 -8.25
N PHE A 336 -1.43 -7.25 -8.22
CA PHE A 336 -0.75 -5.96 -8.35
C PHE A 336 -0.28 -5.43 -6.98
N VAL A 337 -1.19 -5.17 -6.05
CA VAL A 337 -0.85 -4.43 -4.82
C VAL A 337 0.11 -5.19 -3.91
N VAL A 338 -0.12 -6.49 -3.65
CA VAL A 338 0.79 -7.26 -2.79
C VAL A 338 2.13 -7.49 -3.50
N SER A 339 2.17 -7.67 -4.82
CA SER A 339 3.44 -7.74 -5.54
C SER A 339 4.23 -6.43 -5.43
N MET A 340 3.57 -5.26 -5.53
CA MET A 340 4.19 -3.96 -5.27
C MET A 340 4.65 -3.82 -3.81
N LEU A 341 3.87 -4.31 -2.85
CA LEU A 341 4.25 -4.32 -1.44
C LEU A 341 5.52 -5.15 -1.20
N LEU A 342 5.63 -6.35 -1.81
CA LEU A 342 6.83 -7.17 -1.72
C LEU A 342 8.07 -6.47 -2.31
N ALA A 343 7.89 -5.76 -3.42
CA ALA A 343 8.96 -4.99 -4.04
C ALA A 343 9.47 -3.84 -3.16
N HIS A 344 8.55 -3.16 -2.46
CA HIS A 344 8.85 -1.94 -1.72
C HIS A 344 9.11 -2.16 -0.22
N ALA A 345 8.73 -3.32 0.37
CA ALA A 345 8.92 -3.62 1.79
C ALA A 345 10.37 -3.38 2.28
N PRO A 346 11.43 -3.77 1.53
CA PRO A 346 12.81 -3.50 1.93
C PRO A 346 13.20 -2.01 1.97
N VAL A 347 12.40 -1.13 1.36
CA VAL A 347 12.60 0.33 1.36
C VAL A 347 11.72 0.99 2.43
N ILE A 348 10.46 0.62 2.50
CA ILE A 348 9.46 1.23 3.38
C ILE A 348 9.71 0.86 4.85
N ILE A 349 9.99 -0.41 5.13
CA ILE A 349 10.18 -0.87 6.51
C ILE A 349 11.35 -0.15 7.20
N PRO A 350 12.54 0.03 6.59
CA PRO A 350 13.60 0.84 7.17
C PRO A 350 13.21 2.28 7.45
N ALA A 351 12.46 2.92 6.53
CA ALA A 351 12.01 4.29 6.70
C ALA A 351 11.06 4.46 7.90
N VAL A 352 10.14 3.50 8.10
CA VAL A 352 9.13 3.55 9.16
C VAL A 352 9.63 2.99 10.49
N ALA A 353 10.19 1.77 10.47
CA ALA A 353 10.59 1.03 11.67
C ALA A 353 12.07 1.24 12.08
N ARG A 354 12.86 1.96 11.27
CA ARG A 354 14.30 2.15 11.48
C ARG A 354 15.07 0.83 11.65
N ARG A 355 14.67 -0.20 10.89
CA ARG A 355 15.28 -1.53 10.87
C ARG A 355 15.52 -1.99 9.44
N GLU A 356 16.75 -2.36 9.13
CA GLU A 356 17.12 -2.86 7.80
C GLU A 356 16.44 -4.20 7.50
N VAL A 357 15.98 -4.35 6.27
CA VAL A 357 15.48 -5.60 5.69
C VAL A 357 16.46 -6.02 4.60
N PRO A 358 17.53 -6.75 4.94
CA PRO A 358 18.50 -7.19 3.95
C PRO A 358 17.88 -8.22 3.00
N TYR A 359 18.36 -8.21 1.75
CA TYR A 359 17.95 -9.23 0.80
C TYR A 359 18.32 -10.63 1.27
N HIS A 360 17.39 -11.54 1.12
CA HIS A 360 17.60 -12.98 1.31
C HIS A 360 16.83 -13.76 0.25
N VAL A 361 17.43 -14.84 -0.26
CA VAL A 361 16.83 -15.66 -1.32
C VAL A 361 15.43 -16.20 -0.93
N ALA A 362 15.20 -16.46 0.36
CA ALA A 362 13.90 -16.91 0.86
C ALA A 362 12.75 -15.93 0.58
N MET A 363 13.02 -14.67 0.24
CA MET A 363 11.98 -13.70 -0.16
C MET A 363 11.27 -14.08 -1.47
N TRP A 364 11.89 -14.93 -2.30
CA TRP A 364 11.24 -15.48 -3.48
C TRP A 364 10.12 -16.47 -3.17
N VAL A 365 10.17 -17.13 -2.00
CA VAL A 365 9.19 -18.16 -1.62
C VAL A 365 7.79 -17.55 -1.46
N PRO A 366 7.55 -16.54 -0.60
CA PRO A 366 6.22 -15.93 -0.50
C PRO A 366 5.75 -15.32 -1.82
N PHE A 367 6.64 -14.72 -2.61
CA PHE A 367 6.27 -14.19 -3.92
C PHE A 367 5.76 -15.29 -4.85
N ALA A 368 6.56 -16.33 -5.10
CA ALA A 368 6.16 -17.44 -5.98
C ALA A 368 4.87 -18.12 -5.48
N PHE A 369 4.75 -18.30 -4.17
CA PHE A 369 3.58 -18.93 -3.55
C PHE A 369 2.30 -18.10 -3.79
N LEU A 370 2.36 -16.78 -3.64
CA LEU A 370 1.24 -15.88 -3.91
C LEU A 370 0.86 -15.87 -5.40
N GLN A 371 1.84 -15.88 -6.31
CA GLN A 371 1.57 -15.93 -7.75
C GLN A 371 0.84 -17.23 -8.13
N VAL A 372 1.35 -18.38 -7.64
CA VAL A 372 0.74 -19.70 -7.92
C VAL A 372 -0.66 -19.79 -7.31
N SER A 373 -0.85 -19.32 -6.07
CA SER A 373 -2.16 -19.32 -5.39
C SER A 373 -3.20 -18.49 -6.16
N LEU A 374 -2.80 -17.31 -6.64
CA LEU A 374 -3.67 -16.44 -7.44
C LEU A 374 -4.00 -17.08 -8.79
N LEU A 375 -3.02 -17.62 -9.49
CA LEU A 375 -3.23 -18.30 -10.76
C LEU A 375 -4.21 -19.46 -10.60
N LEU A 376 -4.02 -20.30 -9.58
CA LEU A 376 -4.95 -21.40 -9.26
C LEU A 376 -6.35 -20.86 -9.00
N ARG A 377 -6.50 -19.81 -8.20
CA ARG A 377 -7.78 -19.20 -7.87
C ARG A 377 -8.52 -18.69 -9.11
N LEU A 378 -7.84 -17.96 -9.99
CA LEU A 378 -8.45 -17.41 -11.20
C LEU A 378 -8.84 -18.51 -12.20
N LEU A 379 -7.93 -19.46 -12.46
CA LEU A 379 -8.21 -20.57 -13.38
C LEU A 379 -9.34 -21.47 -12.88
N ALA A 380 -9.40 -21.73 -11.58
CA ALA A 380 -10.48 -22.49 -10.97
C ALA A 380 -11.81 -21.73 -11.02
N GLY A 381 -11.79 -20.41 -10.74
CA GLY A 381 -12.98 -19.56 -10.85
C GLY A 381 -13.51 -19.49 -12.28
N ALA A 382 -12.65 -19.38 -13.29
CA ALA A 382 -13.04 -19.39 -14.71
C ALA A 382 -13.67 -20.71 -15.16
N ARG A 383 -13.48 -21.80 -14.41
CA ARG A 383 -14.10 -23.12 -14.62
C ARG A 383 -15.19 -23.43 -13.61
N GLU A 384 -15.57 -22.47 -12.77
CA GLU A 384 -16.55 -22.63 -11.68
C GLU A 384 -16.24 -23.79 -10.72
N ALA A 385 -14.94 -24.14 -10.60
CA ALA A 385 -14.45 -25.26 -9.80
C ALA A 385 -14.24 -24.79 -8.34
N ALA A 386 -15.25 -24.96 -7.49
CA ALA A 386 -15.31 -24.43 -6.14
C ALA A 386 -14.15 -24.90 -5.23
N PHE A 387 -13.80 -26.19 -5.27
CA PHE A 387 -12.74 -26.72 -4.39
C PHE A 387 -11.36 -26.15 -4.71
N PRO A 388 -10.82 -26.19 -5.95
CA PRO A 388 -9.52 -25.60 -6.24
C PRO A 388 -9.55 -24.07 -6.13
N TRP A 389 -10.69 -23.41 -6.33
CA TRP A 389 -10.83 -21.97 -6.08
C TRP A 389 -10.65 -21.65 -4.59
N ARG A 390 -11.32 -22.39 -3.68
CA ARG A 390 -11.13 -22.25 -2.23
C ARG A 390 -9.69 -22.55 -1.81
N LEU A 391 -9.09 -23.61 -2.39
CA LEU A 391 -7.69 -23.95 -2.14
C LEU A 391 -6.77 -22.81 -2.55
N GLY A 392 -6.93 -22.23 -3.74
CA GLY A 392 -6.17 -21.08 -4.20
C GLY A 392 -6.29 -19.91 -3.23
N GLY A 393 -7.51 -19.59 -2.77
CA GLY A 393 -7.74 -18.54 -1.77
C GLY A 393 -7.04 -18.82 -0.43
N THR A 394 -7.13 -20.03 0.09
CA THR A 394 -6.48 -20.45 1.35
C THR A 394 -4.95 -20.39 1.22
N LEU A 395 -4.40 -20.86 0.11
CA LEU A 395 -2.97 -20.74 -0.17
C LEU A 395 -2.53 -19.27 -0.25
N GLY A 396 -3.38 -18.36 -0.75
CA GLY A 396 -3.12 -16.92 -0.72
C GLY A 396 -2.94 -16.38 0.70
N VAL A 397 -3.77 -16.83 1.66
CA VAL A 397 -3.61 -16.49 3.09
C VAL A 397 -2.27 -17.00 3.63
N VAL A 398 -1.93 -18.25 3.33
CA VAL A 398 -0.63 -18.84 3.74
C VAL A 398 0.52 -18.05 3.12
N GLY A 399 0.44 -17.68 1.84
CA GLY A 399 1.44 -16.85 1.16
C GLY A 399 1.67 -15.50 1.82
N MET A 400 0.58 -14.85 2.26
CA MET A 400 0.68 -13.57 2.97
C MET A 400 1.33 -13.74 4.36
N LEU A 401 0.97 -14.79 5.10
CA LEU A 401 1.62 -15.11 6.38
C LEU A 401 3.10 -15.45 6.20
N LEU A 402 3.46 -16.20 5.15
CA LEU A 402 4.86 -16.48 4.79
C LEU A 402 5.62 -15.19 4.47
N PHE A 403 5.01 -14.23 3.78
CA PHE A 403 5.64 -12.93 3.52
C PHE A 403 5.97 -12.19 4.83
N VAL A 404 5.01 -12.09 5.73
CA VAL A 404 5.21 -11.46 7.04
C VAL A 404 6.29 -12.18 7.84
N ALA A 405 6.20 -13.52 7.94
CA ALA A 405 7.15 -14.34 8.69
C ALA A 405 8.58 -14.24 8.12
N THR A 406 8.74 -14.29 6.81
CA THR A 406 10.05 -14.16 6.14
C THR A 406 10.65 -12.79 6.41
N THR A 407 9.87 -11.72 6.22
CA THR A 407 10.31 -10.35 6.44
C THR A 407 10.75 -10.12 7.88
N LEU A 408 9.94 -10.56 8.86
CA LEU A 408 10.28 -10.46 10.29
C LEU A 408 11.54 -11.26 10.64
N THR A 409 11.64 -12.49 10.14
CA THR A 409 12.80 -13.36 10.43
C THR A 409 14.11 -12.76 9.92
N VAL A 410 14.11 -12.26 8.68
CA VAL A 410 15.29 -11.64 8.07
C VAL A 410 15.68 -10.37 8.84
N THR A 411 14.71 -9.53 9.18
CA THR A 411 14.94 -8.30 9.96
C THR A 411 15.50 -8.58 11.37
N ILE A 412 14.91 -9.56 12.07
CA ILE A 412 15.36 -9.93 13.43
C ILE A 412 16.77 -10.55 13.39
N ARG A 413 17.06 -11.42 12.43
CA ARG A 413 18.40 -12.02 12.28
C ARG A 413 19.45 -10.95 12.04
N ARG A 414 19.20 -9.98 11.19
CA ARG A 414 20.11 -8.84 10.94
C ARG A 414 20.33 -8.00 12.19
N ALA A 415 19.25 -7.67 12.92
CA ALA A 415 19.37 -6.90 14.16
C ALA A 415 20.19 -7.62 15.22
N ARG A 416 20.04 -8.96 15.35
CA ARG A 416 20.84 -9.78 16.27
C ARG A 416 22.31 -9.85 15.85
N ALA A 417 22.61 -9.99 14.56
CA ALA A 417 23.98 -9.98 14.03
C ALA A 417 24.66 -8.64 14.35
N ALA A 418 24.04 -7.52 14.03
CA ALA A 418 24.56 -6.18 14.33
C ALA A 418 24.82 -5.97 15.84
N SER A 419 23.97 -6.53 16.71
CA SER A 419 24.14 -6.44 18.16
C SER A 419 25.32 -7.30 18.67
N ARG A 420 25.68 -8.40 17.98
CA ARG A 420 26.87 -9.23 18.31
C ARG A 420 28.16 -8.57 17.84
N GLU A 421 28.12 -7.93 16.65
CA GLU A 421 29.28 -7.20 16.11
C GLU A 421 29.61 -5.94 16.93
N ALA A 422 28.64 -5.40 17.69
CA ALA A 422 28.79 -4.22 18.53
C ALA A 422 29.30 -4.54 19.97
N ARG A 423 29.36 -5.83 20.36
CA ARG A 423 29.90 -6.30 21.64
C ARG A 423 31.35 -6.75 21.48
#